data_932a81566e83804d5917f9e00e092beb
#
_entry.id   932a81566e83804d5917f9e00e092beb
#
_cell.length_a   1.000
_cell.length_b   1.000
_cell.length_c   1.000
_cell.angle_alpha   90.00
_cell.angle_beta   90.00
_cell.angle_gamma   90.00
#
_symmetry.space_group_name_H-M   'P 1'
#
loop_
_entity.id
_entity.type
_entity.pdbx_description
1 polymer ?
#
loop_
_entity_poly.entity_id
_entity_poly.type
_entity_poly.pdbx_seq_one_letter_code
_entity_poly.pdbx_strand_id
1 'polypeptide(L)'
;YGGFSSGSMTVYLPTLFKDNYGYNTFYYVQNTGSADTNVSISYSDGTTNSITGLKPGQSKVIKQANETHSPKVFSATLQSSAAEIAVTVVEEGNTLFSYVGFGAGSPNPIMPLINQNNYGYFTGVQIQNTGASSTVVTVSYQPSISGTACTEKRTIPAGGSKTFSQFVFYQSTTETDPAFATTCTMGQTFIGSAKVTANTASMPLVSVVNQLQIADNKGGTYGAFNAADGKQKIIYPLIMDRNFGYFTSWSIVNVGASPMAAGALSNNVTVTESAG
;
A
#
# COMPACT_ATOMS: atom_id res chain seq x y z
N TYR A 1 1.67 -6.56 -11.27
CA TYR A 1 2.55 -5.41 -11.00
C TYR A 1 2.91 -4.69 -12.31
N GLY A 2 3.26 -3.41 -12.21
CA GLY A 2 3.81 -2.64 -13.33
C GLY A 2 5.32 -2.80 -13.42
N GLY A 3 5.90 -2.61 -14.62
CA GLY A 3 7.35 -2.51 -14.78
C GLY A 3 7.89 -1.22 -14.16
N PHE A 4 9.19 -1.22 -13.86
CA PHE A 4 9.87 -0.05 -13.30
C PHE A 4 10.45 0.80 -14.44
N SER A 5 10.30 2.10 -14.35
CA SER A 5 10.98 3.06 -15.25
C SER A 5 12.40 3.41 -14.75
N SER A 6 12.65 3.26 -13.45
CA SER A 6 13.93 3.50 -12.79
C SER A 6 13.99 2.74 -11.47
N GLY A 7 15.18 2.54 -10.94
CA GLY A 7 15.41 2.05 -9.58
C GLY A 7 15.52 3.18 -8.56
N SER A 8 15.92 2.81 -7.35
CA SER A 8 16.25 3.72 -6.26
C SER A 8 17.39 3.15 -5.41
N MET A 9 18.17 4.03 -4.77
CA MET A 9 19.19 3.62 -3.78
C MET A 9 18.59 3.12 -2.48
N THR A 10 17.34 3.57 -2.16
CA THR A 10 16.58 3.11 -1.00
C THR A 10 15.20 2.71 -1.45
N VAL A 11 14.74 1.52 -1.01
CA VAL A 11 13.41 1.00 -1.32
C VAL A 11 12.69 0.60 -0.04
N TYR A 12 11.44 1.01 0.09
CA TYR A 12 10.58 0.75 1.24
C TYR A 12 9.51 -0.28 0.89
N LEU A 13 9.30 -1.24 1.79
CA LEU A 13 8.32 -2.31 1.69
C LEU A 13 7.39 -2.25 2.91
N PRO A 14 6.23 -1.60 2.82
CA PRO A 14 5.36 -1.38 3.98
C PRO A 14 4.69 -2.63 4.51
N THR A 15 4.51 -3.66 3.67
CA THR A 15 3.78 -4.88 4.04
C THR A 15 4.59 -6.10 3.72
N LEU A 16 5.01 -6.83 4.76
CA LEU A 16 5.59 -8.16 4.67
C LEU A 16 4.88 -9.08 5.66
N PHE A 17 4.62 -10.31 5.25
CA PHE A 17 3.96 -11.34 6.07
C PHE A 17 4.90 -12.50 6.37
N LYS A 18 4.83 -12.98 7.62
CA LYS A 18 5.39 -14.26 8.06
C LYS A 18 4.29 -15.05 8.78
N ASP A 19 3.82 -16.12 8.15
CA ASP A 19 2.76 -17.00 8.68
C ASP A 19 1.51 -16.22 9.15
N ASN A 20 1.15 -15.15 8.42
CA ASN A 20 0.01 -14.32 8.76
C ASN A 20 -1.26 -14.83 8.10
N TYR A 21 -2.09 -15.57 8.83
CA TYR A 21 -3.30 -16.25 8.30
C TYR A 21 -3.04 -17.07 7.04
N GLY A 22 -1.89 -17.76 7.00
CA GLY A 22 -1.46 -18.57 5.86
C GLY A 22 -0.75 -17.79 4.76
N TYR A 23 -0.58 -16.48 4.91
CA TYR A 23 0.21 -15.68 3.98
C TYR A 23 1.67 -15.59 4.40
N ASN A 24 2.55 -15.76 3.41
CA ASN A 24 3.97 -15.46 3.51
C ASN A 24 4.37 -14.53 2.36
N THR A 25 5.36 -13.70 2.59
CA THR A 25 5.89 -12.79 1.57
C THR A 25 7.23 -13.29 1.04
N PHE A 26 7.43 -13.15 -0.24
CA PHE A 26 8.75 -13.13 -0.83
C PHE A 26 8.90 -11.92 -1.75
N TYR A 27 10.12 -11.44 -1.90
CA TYR A 27 10.37 -10.31 -2.78
C TYR A 27 11.65 -10.52 -3.59
N TYR A 28 11.65 -9.97 -4.80
CA TYR A 28 12.78 -9.97 -5.71
C TYR A 28 13.44 -8.60 -5.68
N VAL A 29 14.75 -8.58 -5.47
CA VAL A 29 15.58 -7.38 -5.54
C VAL A 29 16.43 -7.48 -6.79
N GLN A 30 16.24 -6.54 -7.72
CA GLN A 30 17.01 -6.45 -8.96
C GLN A 30 17.94 -5.24 -8.92
N ASN A 31 19.20 -5.43 -9.28
CA ASN A 31 20.13 -4.33 -9.57
C ASN A 31 19.79 -3.73 -10.94
N THR A 32 19.33 -2.50 -10.97
CA THR A 32 18.97 -1.77 -12.19
C THR A 32 20.06 -0.82 -12.69
N GLY A 33 21.14 -0.69 -11.91
CA GLY A 33 22.28 0.14 -12.27
C GLY A 33 23.35 -0.63 -13.06
N SER A 34 24.50 0.01 -13.26
CA SER A 34 25.61 -0.50 -14.08
C SER A 34 26.81 -1.02 -13.25
N ALA A 35 26.78 -0.93 -11.93
CA ALA A 35 27.82 -1.40 -11.04
C ALA A 35 27.31 -2.53 -10.12
N ASP A 36 28.22 -3.39 -9.68
CA ASP A 36 27.92 -4.37 -8.63
C ASP A 36 27.53 -3.63 -7.34
N THR A 37 26.55 -4.14 -6.61
CA THR A 37 26.10 -3.51 -5.37
C THR A 37 25.84 -4.52 -4.25
N ASN A 38 25.96 -4.04 -3.01
CA ASN A 38 25.45 -4.74 -1.83
C ASN A 38 24.17 -4.07 -1.37
N VAL A 39 23.24 -4.85 -0.86
CA VAL A 39 21.97 -4.34 -0.34
C VAL A 39 21.87 -4.75 1.12
N SER A 40 21.76 -3.76 2.02
CA SER A 40 21.37 -3.97 3.41
C SER A 40 19.85 -3.92 3.54
N ILE A 41 19.32 -4.79 4.39
CA ILE A 41 17.87 -4.92 4.62
C ILE A 41 17.64 -4.79 6.12
N SER A 42 16.85 -3.81 6.51
CA SER A 42 16.44 -3.58 7.90
C SER A 42 14.94 -3.78 8.01
N TYR A 43 14.52 -4.67 8.90
CA TYR A 43 13.11 -4.92 9.16
C TYR A 43 12.62 -4.13 10.38
N SER A 44 11.33 -3.81 10.41
CA SER A 44 10.73 -3.01 11.49
C SER A 44 10.70 -3.71 12.86
N ASP A 45 10.98 -5.01 12.91
CA ASP A 45 11.12 -5.78 14.15
C ASP A 45 12.55 -5.79 14.69
N GLY A 46 13.48 -5.06 14.05
CA GLY A 46 14.88 -4.96 14.42
C GLY A 46 15.78 -6.04 13.83
N THR A 47 15.24 -7.02 13.13
CA THR A 47 16.03 -8.02 12.41
C THR A 47 16.64 -7.42 11.13
N THR A 48 17.67 -8.06 10.59
CA THR A 48 18.38 -7.59 9.40
C THR A 48 18.73 -8.74 8.47
N ASN A 49 18.87 -8.43 7.17
CA ASN A 49 19.40 -9.33 6.16
C ASN A 49 20.29 -8.55 5.18
N SER A 50 20.99 -9.22 4.27
CA SER A 50 21.81 -8.57 3.26
C SER A 50 21.93 -9.40 1.99
N ILE A 51 22.17 -8.71 0.87
CA ILE A 51 22.54 -9.30 -0.41
C ILE A 51 23.93 -8.74 -0.76
N THR A 52 24.88 -9.59 -1.03
CA THR A 52 26.25 -9.18 -1.40
C THR A 52 26.54 -9.46 -2.87
N GLY A 53 27.25 -8.54 -3.52
CA GLY A 53 27.74 -8.72 -4.89
C GLY A 53 26.66 -8.89 -5.92
N LEU A 54 25.53 -8.19 -5.80
CA LEU A 54 24.43 -8.21 -6.79
C LEU A 54 24.86 -7.50 -8.07
N LYS A 55 25.06 -8.25 -9.13
CA LYS A 55 25.55 -7.74 -10.42
C LYS A 55 24.50 -6.95 -11.19
N PRO A 56 24.88 -6.04 -12.11
CA PRO A 56 23.96 -5.37 -13.00
C PRO A 56 22.99 -6.32 -13.69
N GLY A 57 21.68 -6.00 -13.65
CA GLY A 57 20.60 -6.81 -14.18
C GLY A 57 20.26 -8.07 -13.40
N GLN A 58 21.08 -8.49 -12.43
CA GLN A 58 20.83 -9.68 -11.61
C GLN A 58 19.71 -9.42 -10.60
N SER A 59 18.92 -10.48 -10.32
CA SER A 59 17.92 -10.48 -9.26
C SER A 59 18.27 -11.50 -8.18
N LYS A 60 17.87 -11.21 -6.95
CA LYS A 60 17.86 -12.14 -5.81
C LYS A 60 16.47 -12.17 -5.16
N VAL A 61 16.07 -13.35 -4.70
CA VAL A 61 14.83 -13.53 -3.95
C VAL A 61 15.13 -13.68 -2.46
N ILE A 62 14.32 -13.01 -1.65
CA ILE A 62 14.27 -13.19 -0.19
C ILE A 62 12.87 -13.72 0.16
N LYS A 63 12.81 -14.85 0.87
CA LYS A 63 11.56 -15.50 1.28
C LYS A 63 11.38 -15.38 2.78
N GLN A 64 10.33 -14.68 3.21
CA GLN A 64 10.07 -14.48 4.65
C GLN A 64 9.75 -15.78 5.38
N ALA A 65 9.23 -16.79 4.68
CA ALA A 65 9.06 -18.14 5.25
C ALA A 65 10.36 -18.73 5.84
N ASN A 66 11.53 -18.32 5.31
CA ASN A 66 12.84 -18.80 5.73
C ASN A 66 13.50 -17.89 6.77
N GLU A 67 12.92 -16.74 7.08
CA GLU A 67 13.44 -15.75 8.01
C GLU A 67 12.79 -15.90 9.39
N THR A 68 13.44 -15.35 10.43
CA THR A 68 12.87 -15.36 11.78
C THR A 68 12.37 -13.97 12.12
N HIS A 69 11.03 -13.84 12.21
CA HIS A 69 10.36 -12.59 12.61
C HIS A 69 9.42 -12.86 13.77
N SER A 70 9.38 -11.94 14.74
CA SER A 70 8.46 -12.01 15.87
C SER A 70 7.04 -11.55 15.50
N PRO A 71 6.83 -10.37 14.89
CA PRO A 71 5.51 -9.99 14.39
C PRO A 71 5.22 -10.72 13.08
N LYS A 72 3.92 -11.04 12.88
CA LYS A 72 3.48 -11.66 11.62
C LYS A 72 3.32 -10.67 10.47
N VAL A 73 3.23 -9.39 10.78
CA VAL A 73 3.13 -8.28 9.83
C VAL A 73 4.17 -7.24 10.18
N PHE A 74 5.02 -6.89 9.24
CA PHE A 74 6.14 -5.97 9.43
C PHE A 74 6.48 -5.25 8.13
N SER A 75 7.45 -4.35 8.17
CA SER A 75 7.96 -3.63 7.01
C SER A 75 9.46 -3.83 6.85
N ALA A 76 10.00 -3.46 5.70
CA ALA A 76 11.43 -3.41 5.46
C ALA A 76 11.86 -2.12 4.77
N THR A 77 13.12 -1.76 5.02
CA THR A 77 13.86 -0.75 4.26
C THR A 77 15.10 -1.42 3.68
N LEU A 78 15.23 -1.34 2.36
CA LEU A 78 16.37 -1.84 1.62
C LEU A 78 17.25 -0.66 1.22
N GLN A 79 18.55 -0.76 1.47
CA GLN A 79 19.51 0.28 1.10
C GLN A 79 20.65 -0.32 0.28
N SER A 80 20.80 0.15 -0.92
CA SER A 80 21.84 -0.24 -1.85
C SER A 80 23.09 0.63 -1.65
N SER A 81 24.28 0.06 -1.79
CA SER A 81 25.54 0.74 -1.53
C SER A 81 26.11 1.47 -2.75
N ALA A 82 25.80 1.05 -3.97
CA ALA A 82 26.50 1.53 -5.16
C ALA A 82 25.61 1.70 -6.42
N ALA A 83 24.50 0.99 -6.53
CA ALA A 83 23.67 1.01 -7.71
C ALA A 83 22.18 1.00 -7.33
N GLU A 84 21.34 1.61 -8.15
CA GLU A 84 19.89 1.60 -7.94
C GLU A 84 19.32 0.17 -8.00
N ILE A 85 18.31 -0.08 -7.21
CA ILE A 85 17.61 -1.35 -7.15
C ILE A 85 16.11 -1.15 -7.38
N ALA A 86 15.47 -2.15 -7.97
CA ALA A 86 14.03 -2.26 -8.06
C ALA A 86 13.57 -3.50 -7.27
N VAL A 87 12.41 -3.40 -6.61
CA VAL A 87 11.90 -4.49 -5.77
C VAL A 87 10.45 -4.78 -6.12
N THR A 88 10.15 -6.05 -6.40
CA THR A 88 8.78 -6.56 -6.53
C THR A 88 8.47 -7.47 -5.36
N VAL A 89 7.37 -7.24 -4.70
CA VAL A 89 6.89 -8.00 -3.54
C VAL A 89 5.72 -8.87 -3.96
N VAL A 90 5.71 -10.10 -3.49
CA VAL A 90 4.62 -11.06 -3.68
C VAL A 90 4.18 -11.59 -2.32
N GLU A 91 2.92 -11.44 -2.01
CA GLU A 91 2.26 -11.98 -0.83
C GLU A 91 1.49 -13.24 -1.25
N GLU A 92 2.02 -14.40 -0.88
CA GLU A 92 1.53 -15.70 -1.27
C GLU A 92 0.69 -16.33 -0.15
N GLY A 93 -0.52 -16.72 -0.48
CA GLY A 93 -1.47 -17.41 0.39
C GLY A 93 -2.59 -18.02 -0.45
N ASN A 94 -3.81 -18.06 0.07
CA ASN A 94 -4.97 -18.51 -0.69
C ASN A 94 -5.27 -17.62 -1.92
N THR A 95 -4.81 -16.37 -1.86
CA THR A 95 -4.84 -15.41 -2.95
C THR A 95 -3.43 -14.87 -3.14
N LEU A 96 -3.06 -14.54 -4.36
CA LEU A 96 -1.76 -13.94 -4.67
C LEU A 96 -1.92 -12.44 -4.82
N PHE A 97 -1.18 -11.68 -3.99
CA PHE A 97 -1.06 -10.23 -4.09
C PHE A 97 0.34 -9.84 -4.53
N SER A 98 0.47 -8.69 -5.17
CA SER A 98 1.79 -8.16 -5.48
C SER A 98 1.79 -6.66 -5.57
N TYR A 99 2.88 -6.04 -5.11
CA TYR A 99 3.12 -4.62 -5.25
C TYR A 99 4.58 -4.34 -5.56
N VAL A 100 4.87 -3.13 -6.00
CA VAL A 100 6.24 -2.66 -6.23
C VAL A 100 6.73 -1.89 -5.01
N GLY A 101 8.01 -2.04 -4.67
CA GLY A 101 8.63 -1.28 -3.60
C GLY A 101 8.67 0.22 -3.91
N PHE A 102 8.64 1.05 -2.90
CA PHE A 102 8.59 2.50 -3.00
C PHE A 102 9.98 3.09 -2.88
N GLY A 103 10.40 3.90 -3.86
CA GLY A 103 11.68 4.62 -3.81
C GLY A 103 11.64 5.89 -2.96
N ALA A 104 10.45 6.41 -2.66
CA ALA A 104 10.25 7.60 -1.84
C ALA A 104 8.89 7.59 -1.15
N GLY A 105 8.81 8.23 0.01
CA GLY A 105 7.54 8.47 0.70
C GLY A 105 6.85 9.76 0.26
N SER A 106 5.56 9.85 0.55
CA SER A 106 4.71 11.03 0.37
C SER A 106 4.20 11.54 1.71
N PRO A 107 4.09 12.84 1.92
CA PRO A 107 3.49 13.37 3.15
C PRO A 107 1.99 13.12 3.25
N ASN A 108 1.33 12.85 2.14
CA ASN A 108 -0.11 12.67 2.06
C ASN A 108 -0.48 11.55 1.08
N PRO A 109 -0.19 10.27 1.38
CA PRO A 109 -0.64 9.17 0.54
C PRO A 109 -2.15 9.15 0.39
N ILE A 110 -2.64 8.85 -0.83
CA ILE A 110 -4.06 8.78 -1.17
C ILE A 110 -4.40 7.39 -1.65
N MET A 111 -5.52 6.89 -1.17
CA MET A 111 -6.05 5.56 -1.47
C MET A 111 -7.44 5.73 -2.11
N PRO A 112 -7.55 5.59 -3.44
CA PRO A 112 -8.79 5.85 -4.18
C PRO A 112 -9.92 4.87 -3.87
N LEU A 113 -9.61 3.66 -3.44
CA LEU A 113 -10.60 2.63 -3.22
C LEU A 113 -10.39 1.93 -1.88
N ILE A 114 -11.31 2.17 -0.97
CA ILE A 114 -11.46 1.45 0.29
C ILE A 114 -12.82 0.77 0.27
N ASN A 115 -12.85 -0.52 0.46
CA ASN A 115 -14.05 -1.33 0.60
C ASN A 115 -14.13 -1.91 2.01
N GLN A 116 -15.32 -1.89 2.59
CA GLN A 116 -15.61 -2.56 3.84
C GLN A 116 -16.99 -3.16 3.80
N ASN A 117 -17.08 -4.45 4.10
CA ASN A 117 -18.34 -5.19 4.12
C ASN A 117 -19.19 -4.97 2.84
N ASN A 118 -18.50 -4.91 1.69
CA ASN A 118 -19.10 -4.70 0.38
C ASN A 118 -19.00 -5.99 -0.42
N TYR A 119 -20.10 -6.72 -0.53
CA TYR A 119 -20.14 -8.07 -1.14
C TYR A 119 -19.06 -9.01 -0.60
N GLY A 120 -18.76 -8.92 0.71
CA GLY A 120 -17.71 -9.72 1.37
C GLY A 120 -16.28 -9.22 1.14
N TYR A 121 -16.10 -8.13 0.40
CA TYR A 121 -14.79 -7.47 0.29
C TYR A 121 -14.50 -6.58 1.49
N PHE A 122 -13.25 -6.58 1.86
CA PHE A 122 -12.69 -5.68 2.85
C PHE A 122 -11.26 -5.27 2.51
N THR A 123 -10.81 -4.18 3.11
CA THR A 123 -9.53 -3.55 2.83
C THR A 123 -8.68 -3.48 4.08
N GLY A 124 -7.45 -4.00 4.00
CA GLY A 124 -6.37 -3.74 4.95
C GLY A 124 -5.42 -2.70 4.36
N VAL A 125 -5.01 -1.76 5.16
CA VAL A 125 -4.06 -0.71 4.78
C VAL A 125 -2.83 -0.83 5.66
N GLN A 126 -1.66 -0.99 5.05
CA GLN A 126 -0.40 -0.98 5.78
C GLN A 126 0.37 0.30 5.46
N ILE A 127 0.74 1.05 6.48
CA ILE A 127 1.46 2.31 6.34
C ILE A 127 2.81 2.20 7.02
N GLN A 128 3.88 2.52 6.28
CA GLN A 128 5.25 2.64 6.81
C GLN A 128 5.63 4.11 6.92
N ASN A 129 6.21 4.46 8.06
CA ASN A 129 6.88 5.73 8.26
C ASN A 129 8.33 5.60 7.76
N THR A 130 8.66 6.28 6.67
CA THR A 130 10.01 6.26 6.08
C THR A 130 10.90 7.39 6.60
N GLY A 131 10.38 8.19 7.53
CA GLY A 131 11.13 9.27 8.20
C GLY A 131 11.98 8.79 9.35
N ALA A 132 12.81 9.70 9.88
CA ALA A 132 13.78 9.41 10.93
C ALA A 132 13.22 9.54 12.36
N SER A 133 11.98 9.93 12.54
CA SER A 133 11.32 10.09 13.84
C SER A 133 9.95 9.45 13.88
N SER A 134 9.49 9.08 15.06
CA SER A 134 8.12 8.60 15.28
C SER A 134 7.09 9.69 14.99
N THR A 135 5.94 9.32 14.48
CA THR A 135 4.84 10.24 14.19
C THR A 135 3.48 9.61 14.44
N VAL A 136 2.49 10.42 14.77
CA VAL A 136 1.09 9.98 14.78
C VAL A 136 0.51 10.15 13.39
N VAL A 137 0.03 9.04 12.84
CA VAL A 137 -0.60 9.00 11.52
C VAL A 137 -2.11 8.93 11.67
N THR A 138 -2.81 9.72 10.88
CA THR A 138 -4.27 9.71 10.76
C THR A 138 -4.66 9.27 9.36
N VAL A 139 -5.48 8.23 9.26
CA VAL A 139 -6.19 7.85 8.05
C VAL A 139 -7.60 8.44 8.12
N SER A 140 -7.96 9.26 7.16
CA SER A 140 -9.28 9.87 7.01
C SER A 140 -10.02 9.17 5.86
N TYR A 141 -11.09 8.49 6.19
CA TYR A 141 -11.94 7.75 5.25
C TYR A 141 -13.11 8.62 4.81
N GLN A 142 -13.29 8.75 3.50
CA GLN A 142 -14.34 9.57 2.89
C GLN A 142 -15.22 8.67 2.01
N PRO A 143 -16.52 8.50 2.34
CA PRO A 143 -17.41 7.70 1.53
C PRO A 143 -17.68 8.35 0.16
N SER A 144 -17.82 7.52 -0.87
CA SER A 144 -18.25 7.93 -2.21
C SER A 144 -19.62 7.36 -2.58
N ILE A 145 -19.89 6.12 -2.19
CA ILE A 145 -21.13 5.40 -2.52
C ILE A 145 -21.89 5.03 -1.25
N SER A 146 -21.19 4.51 -0.24
CA SER A 146 -21.81 4.04 1.01
C SER A 146 -20.87 4.25 2.19
N GLY A 147 -21.46 4.41 3.38
CA GLY A 147 -20.75 4.53 4.64
C GLY A 147 -20.79 5.94 5.21
N THR A 148 -20.07 6.13 6.30
CA THR A 148 -19.93 7.41 7.01
C THR A 148 -18.46 7.79 7.06
N ALA A 149 -18.16 9.07 6.90
CA ALA A 149 -16.80 9.59 7.04
C ALA A 149 -16.28 9.30 8.45
N CYS A 150 -15.06 8.79 8.55
CA CYS A 150 -14.46 8.45 9.82
C CYS A 150 -12.94 8.56 9.79
N THR A 151 -12.30 8.45 10.94
CA THR A 151 -10.84 8.52 11.06
C THR A 151 -10.30 7.40 11.94
N GLU A 152 -9.06 7.01 11.68
CA GLU A 152 -8.29 6.08 12.50
C GLU A 152 -6.89 6.65 12.72
N LYS A 153 -6.39 6.62 13.96
CA LYS A 153 -5.09 7.17 14.34
C LYS A 153 -4.22 6.11 15.01
N ARG A 154 -2.92 6.12 14.67
CA ARG A 154 -1.90 5.28 15.30
C ARG A 154 -0.54 5.96 15.28
N THR A 155 0.29 5.66 16.27
CA THR A 155 1.71 6.01 16.25
C THR A 155 2.48 5.03 15.38
N ILE A 156 3.31 5.54 14.47
CA ILE A 156 4.24 4.73 13.68
C ILE A 156 5.67 5.18 14.01
N PRO A 157 6.51 4.32 14.58
CA PRO A 157 7.92 4.65 14.85
C PRO A 157 8.69 4.86 13.53
N ALA A 158 9.87 5.47 13.63
CA ALA A 158 10.78 5.63 12.49
C ALA A 158 11.09 4.28 11.85
N GLY A 159 10.96 4.17 10.52
CA GLY A 159 11.17 2.93 9.76
C GLY A 159 10.11 1.86 9.97
N GLY A 160 9.24 2.01 10.97
CA GLY A 160 8.20 1.06 11.32
C GLY A 160 6.94 1.15 10.46
N SER A 161 6.05 0.17 10.61
CA SER A 161 4.74 0.19 9.96
C SER A 161 3.61 -0.23 10.90
N LYS A 162 2.40 0.16 10.54
CA LYS A 162 1.16 -0.22 11.26
C LYS A 162 0.03 -0.51 10.28
N THR A 163 -0.81 -1.47 10.68
CA THR A 163 -2.03 -1.80 9.95
C THR A 163 -3.16 -0.87 10.36
N PHE A 164 -3.82 -0.30 9.36
CA PHE A 164 -5.07 0.43 9.49
C PHE A 164 -6.14 -0.38 8.76
N SER A 165 -7.25 -0.62 9.40
CA SER A 165 -8.31 -1.35 8.77
C SER A 165 -9.60 -0.94 9.44
N GLN A 166 -10.31 -0.11 8.77
CA GLN A 166 -11.52 0.55 9.24
C GLN A 166 -12.42 -0.37 10.09
N PHE A 167 -12.49 -1.67 9.76
CA PHE A 167 -13.49 -2.55 10.35
C PHE A 167 -13.14 -4.03 10.40
N VAL A 168 -12.10 -4.48 9.71
CA VAL A 168 -11.90 -5.90 9.42
C VAL A 168 -11.18 -6.62 10.52
N PHE A 169 -10.11 -6.01 10.93
CA PHE A 169 -9.34 -6.57 12.00
C PHE A 169 -9.88 -5.94 13.27
N TYR A 170 -10.61 -6.78 14.00
CA TYR A 170 -11.04 -6.45 15.34
C TYR A 170 -9.95 -5.66 16.03
N GLN A 171 -10.26 -4.45 16.41
CA GLN A 171 -9.36 -3.66 17.21
C GLN A 171 -9.20 -4.40 18.52
N SER A 172 -8.02 -4.95 18.69
CA SER A 172 -7.70 -5.65 19.91
C SER A 172 -8.03 -4.75 21.10
N THR A 173 -8.77 -5.28 22.06
CA THR A 173 -8.95 -4.66 23.38
C THR A 173 -7.60 -4.46 24.09
N THR A 174 -6.51 -4.97 23.50
CA THR A 174 -5.13 -4.86 23.99
C THR A 174 -4.31 -3.82 23.22
N GLU A 175 -4.94 -2.88 22.49
CA GLU A 175 -4.19 -1.78 21.86
C GLU A 175 -3.53 -0.93 22.94
N THR A 176 -2.20 -0.84 22.86
CA THR A 176 -1.37 -0.13 23.85
C THR A 176 -0.85 1.21 23.35
N ASP A 177 -1.12 1.55 22.06
CA ASP A 177 -0.73 2.83 21.51
C ASP A 177 -1.55 3.96 22.14
N PRO A 178 -0.96 4.87 22.91
CA PRO A 178 -1.71 5.94 23.58
C PRO A 178 -2.33 6.95 22.59
N ALA A 179 -1.87 6.99 21.35
CA ALA A 179 -2.42 7.84 20.31
C ALA A 179 -3.54 7.15 19.52
N PHE A 180 -3.78 5.86 19.80
CA PHE A 180 -4.84 5.14 19.12
C PHE A 180 -6.20 5.82 19.36
N ALA A 181 -6.86 6.17 18.27
CA ALA A 181 -8.22 6.68 18.28
C ALA A 181 -8.93 6.34 16.98
N THR A 182 -10.21 6.07 17.04
CA THR A 182 -11.04 5.86 15.87
C THR A 182 -12.44 6.41 16.07
N THR A 183 -12.99 6.94 14.98
CA THR A 183 -14.41 7.29 14.87
C THR A 183 -15.16 6.36 13.93
N CYS A 184 -14.46 5.34 13.39
CA CYS A 184 -15.05 4.36 12.49
C CYS A 184 -15.90 3.34 13.26
N THR A 185 -17.04 2.96 12.70
CA THR A 185 -17.96 1.98 13.28
C THR A 185 -17.80 0.63 12.57
N MET A 186 -17.54 -0.41 13.32
CA MET A 186 -17.44 -1.78 12.78
C MET A 186 -18.75 -2.25 12.17
N GLY A 187 -18.64 -3.10 11.14
CA GLY A 187 -19.76 -3.78 10.50
C GLY A 187 -20.57 -2.92 9.52
N GLN A 188 -20.27 -1.64 9.38
CA GLN A 188 -20.88 -0.82 8.35
C GLN A 188 -20.33 -1.16 6.96
N THR A 189 -21.19 -1.10 5.94
CA THR A 189 -20.73 -1.09 4.56
C THR A 189 -20.09 0.25 4.26
N PHE A 190 -18.89 0.20 3.68
CA PHE A 190 -18.17 1.40 3.25
C PHE A 190 -17.60 1.19 1.85
N ILE A 191 -17.81 2.17 0.98
CA ILE A 191 -17.19 2.26 -0.34
C ILE A 191 -16.78 3.70 -0.53
N GLY A 192 -15.48 3.93 -0.64
CA GLY A 192 -14.97 5.29 -0.74
C GLY A 192 -13.46 5.33 -0.91
N SER A 193 -12.88 6.42 -0.49
CA SER A 193 -11.45 6.69 -0.53
C SER A 193 -10.88 6.97 0.86
N ALA A 194 -9.56 7.02 0.96
CA ALA A 194 -8.92 7.50 2.16
C ALA A 194 -7.69 8.36 1.86
N LYS A 195 -7.37 9.25 2.79
CA LYS A 195 -6.17 10.09 2.78
C LYS A 195 -5.40 9.88 4.07
N VAL A 196 -4.09 9.76 3.95
CA VAL A 196 -3.16 9.65 5.07
C VAL A 196 -2.55 11.00 5.37
N THR A 197 -2.45 11.35 6.65
CA THR A 197 -1.72 12.53 7.12
C THR A 197 -0.93 12.18 8.38
N ALA A 198 0.19 12.86 8.60
CA ALA A 198 0.94 12.77 9.85
C ALA A 198 0.81 14.07 10.65
N ASN A 199 0.90 14.00 11.98
CA ASN A 199 0.95 15.19 12.83
C ASN A 199 2.28 15.95 12.68
N THR A 200 3.34 15.27 12.24
CA THR A 200 4.61 15.91 11.87
C THR A 200 4.54 16.34 10.41
N ALA A 201 4.68 17.63 10.16
CA ALA A 201 4.62 18.18 8.81
C ALA A 201 5.65 17.50 7.88
N SER A 202 5.23 17.22 6.65
CA SER A 202 6.07 16.63 5.60
C SER A 202 6.69 15.27 5.94
N MET A 203 6.16 14.55 6.94
CA MET A 203 6.63 13.20 7.26
C MET A 203 6.43 12.26 6.06
N PRO A 204 7.48 11.66 5.52
CA PRO A 204 7.35 10.76 4.37
C PRO A 204 6.74 9.43 4.79
N LEU A 205 5.66 9.04 4.12
CA LEU A 205 4.91 7.81 4.36
C LEU A 205 4.75 7.05 3.06
N VAL A 206 4.77 5.72 3.13
CA VAL A 206 4.36 4.85 2.03
C VAL A 206 3.25 3.92 2.50
N SER A 207 2.35 3.54 1.61
CA SER A 207 1.21 2.70 1.99
C SER A 207 0.87 1.70 0.90
N VAL A 208 0.49 0.49 1.32
CA VAL A 208 -0.08 -0.57 0.48
C VAL A 208 -1.49 -0.86 0.96
N VAL A 209 -2.36 -1.08 0.01
CA VAL A 209 -3.77 -1.41 0.22
C VAL A 209 -4.03 -2.80 -0.34
N ASN A 210 -4.42 -3.73 0.52
CA ASN A 210 -4.85 -5.07 0.15
C ASN A 210 -6.37 -5.16 0.29
N GLN A 211 -7.03 -5.57 -0.78
CA GLN A 211 -8.45 -5.92 -0.77
C GLN A 211 -8.61 -7.42 -0.83
N LEU A 212 -9.45 -7.96 0.00
CA LEU A 212 -9.67 -9.40 0.11
C LEU A 212 -11.16 -9.71 0.26
N GLN A 213 -11.62 -10.73 -0.46
CA GLN A 213 -12.87 -11.41 -0.23
C GLN A 213 -12.56 -12.86 0.13
N ILE A 214 -12.76 -13.21 1.40
CA ILE A 214 -12.33 -14.51 1.94
C ILE A 214 -13.12 -15.68 1.32
N ALA A 215 -14.42 -15.51 1.12
CA ALA A 215 -15.31 -16.61 0.70
C ALA A 215 -14.90 -17.22 -0.65
N ASP A 216 -14.47 -16.39 -1.59
CA ASP A 216 -14.10 -16.82 -2.95
C ASP A 216 -12.61 -16.75 -3.24
N ASN A 217 -11.78 -16.44 -2.23
CA ASN A 217 -10.33 -16.23 -2.39
C ASN A 217 -10.01 -15.21 -3.51
N LYS A 218 -10.74 -14.10 -3.55
CA LYS A 218 -10.53 -13.02 -4.51
C LYS A 218 -9.88 -11.84 -3.84
N GLY A 219 -9.07 -11.10 -4.58
CA GLY A 219 -8.46 -9.89 -4.03
C GLY A 219 -7.57 -9.16 -5.02
N GLY A 220 -7.04 -8.05 -4.56
CA GLY A 220 -6.12 -7.21 -5.30
C GLY A 220 -5.32 -6.31 -4.36
N THR A 221 -4.21 -5.83 -4.85
CA THR A 221 -3.30 -4.94 -4.11
C THR A 221 -2.95 -3.74 -4.96
N TYR A 222 -2.82 -2.59 -4.34
CA TYR A 222 -2.22 -1.42 -4.96
C TYR A 222 -1.41 -0.60 -3.95
N GLY A 223 -0.40 0.11 -4.44
CA GLY A 223 0.29 1.15 -3.67
C GLY A 223 -0.54 2.42 -3.60
N ALA A 224 -0.52 3.11 -2.47
CA ALA A 224 -1.13 4.43 -2.36
C ALA A 224 -0.42 5.44 -3.26
N PHE A 225 -1.18 6.39 -3.78
CA PHE A 225 -0.68 7.41 -4.70
C PHE A 225 -0.17 8.63 -3.93
N ASN A 226 0.89 9.26 -4.44
CA ASN A 226 1.27 10.58 -3.98
C ASN A 226 0.29 11.60 -4.58
N ALA A 227 -0.29 12.47 -3.74
CA ALA A 227 -1.20 13.51 -4.21
C ALA A 227 -0.57 14.44 -5.27
N ALA A 228 0.74 14.66 -5.20
CA ALA A 228 1.48 15.46 -6.16
C ALA A 228 1.56 14.82 -7.56
N ASP A 229 1.34 13.50 -7.66
CA ASP A 229 1.36 12.78 -8.94
C ASP A 229 0.01 12.81 -9.67
N GLY A 230 -0.99 13.48 -9.11
CA GLY A 230 -2.31 13.68 -9.73
C GLY A 230 -2.19 14.26 -11.14
N LYS A 231 -3.02 13.78 -12.06
CA LYS A 231 -3.04 14.22 -13.47
C LYS A 231 -4.44 14.66 -13.87
N GLN A 232 -4.50 15.64 -14.77
CA GLN A 232 -5.76 16.08 -15.38
C GLN A 232 -6.28 15.08 -16.42
N LYS A 233 -5.41 14.22 -16.95
CA LYS A 233 -5.75 13.15 -17.90
C LYS A 233 -5.12 11.85 -17.46
N ILE A 234 -5.93 10.81 -17.35
CA ILE A 234 -5.52 9.44 -17.03
C ILE A 234 -5.96 8.54 -18.18
N ILE A 235 -5.11 7.60 -18.58
CA ILE A 235 -5.40 6.63 -19.62
C ILE A 235 -5.44 5.25 -19.01
N TYR A 236 -6.54 4.54 -19.21
CA TYR A 236 -6.70 3.13 -18.90
C TYR A 236 -6.51 2.33 -20.19
N PRO A 237 -5.42 1.59 -20.35
CA PRO A 237 -5.10 0.94 -21.62
C PRO A 237 -5.99 -0.28 -21.90
N LEU A 238 -6.67 -0.81 -20.89
CA LEU A 238 -7.54 -1.97 -21.02
C LEU A 238 -8.78 -1.79 -20.14
N ILE A 239 -9.95 -1.82 -20.78
CA ILE A 239 -11.25 -1.89 -20.12
C ILE A 239 -11.97 -3.12 -20.69
N MET A 240 -12.49 -3.94 -19.80
CA MET A 240 -13.25 -5.14 -20.14
C MET A 240 -14.70 -5.00 -19.66
N ASP A 241 -15.65 -5.28 -20.54
CA ASP A 241 -17.05 -5.50 -20.19
C ASP A 241 -17.47 -6.90 -20.63
N ARG A 242 -17.76 -7.77 -19.68
CA ARG A 242 -18.16 -9.17 -19.86
C ARG A 242 -17.22 -10.01 -20.73
N ASN A 243 -15.93 -9.63 -20.78
CA ASN A 243 -14.92 -10.37 -21.52
C ASN A 243 -14.51 -11.61 -20.74
N PHE A 244 -14.97 -12.79 -21.16
CA PHE A 244 -14.80 -14.06 -20.43
C PHE A 244 -15.22 -13.98 -18.95
N GLY A 245 -16.28 -13.20 -18.64
CA GLY A 245 -16.76 -12.98 -17.29
C GLY A 245 -16.01 -11.92 -16.49
N TYR A 246 -15.04 -11.26 -17.08
CA TYR A 246 -14.29 -10.18 -16.44
C TYR A 246 -14.89 -8.82 -16.73
N PHE A 247 -14.88 -7.97 -15.70
CA PHE A 247 -15.25 -6.56 -15.74
C PHE A 247 -14.13 -5.70 -15.22
N THR A 248 -13.99 -4.52 -15.80
CA THR A 248 -13.10 -3.49 -15.25
C THR A 248 -13.92 -2.47 -14.48
N SER A 249 -13.56 -2.24 -13.23
CA SER A 249 -14.01 -1.09 -12.45
C SER A 249 -12.82 -0.22 -12.08
N TRP A 250 -13.06 1.07 -11.95
CA TRP A 250 -12.03 2.03 -11.59
C TRP A 250 -12.58 3.07 -10.63
N SER A 251 -11.71 3.61 -9.78
CA SER A 251 -12.02 4.68 -8.84
C SER A 251 -11.18 5.91 -9.15
N ILE A 252 -11.80 7.07 -9.17
CA ILE A 252 -11.12 8.36 -9.38
C ILE A 252 -11.23 9.17 -8.09
N VAL A 253 -10.10 9.73 -7.64
CA VAL A 253 -10.06 10.64 -6.51
C VAL A 253 -9.54 11.99 -6.99
N ASN A 254 -10.24 13.05 -6.59
CA ASN A 254 -9.77 14.41 -6.78
C ASN A 254 -8.68 14.72 -5.74
N VAL A 255 -7.47 14.99 -6.23
CA VAL A 255 -6.32 15.39 -5.40
C VAL A 255 -6.06 16.91 -5.46
N GLY A 256 -6.85 17.63 -6.22
CA GLY A 256 -6.76 19.10 -6.34
C GLY A 256 -7.38 19.83 -5.16
N ALA A 257 -7.09 21.13 -5.07
CA ALA A 257 -7.61 22.01 -4.02
C ALA A 257 -9.10 22.35 -4.18
N SER A 258 -9.61 22.33 -5.42
CA SER A 258 -11.02 22.60 -5.69
C SER A 258 -11.85 21.34 -5.56
N PRO A 259 -12.96 21.35 -4.82
CA PRO A 259 -13.79 20.17 -4.69
C PRO A 259 -14.43 19.79 -6.03
N MET A 260 -14.56 18.50 -6.30
CA MET A 260 -15.51 18.03 -7.31
C MET A 260 -16.92 18.34 -6.80
N ALA A 261 -17.78 18.87 -7.66
CA ALA A 261 -19.17 19.10 -7.29
C ALA A 261 -19.82 17.78 -6.86
N ALA A 262 -20.50 17.79 -5.72
CA ALA A 262 -21.15 16.61 -5.18
C ALA A 262 -22.17 16.05 -6.20
N GLY A 263 -22.05 14.79 -6.55
CA GLY A 263 -22.93 14.11 -7.50
C GLY A 263 -22.58 14.26 -8.98
N ALA A 264 -21.49 14.97 -9.30
CA ALA A 264 -21.14 15.25 -10.69
C ALA A 264 -19.83 14.58 -11.13
N LEU A 265 -19.89 13.30 -11.42
CA LEU A 265 -18.95 12.74 -12.40
C LEU A 265 -19.06 13.51 -13.74
N SER A 266 -20.23 14.08 -14.05
CA SER A 266 -20.52 14.71 -15.33
C SER A 266 -19.89 16.08 -15.55
N ASN A 267 -19.53 16.83 -14.52
CA ASN A 267 -19.08 18.20 -14.72
C ASN A 267 -17.56 18.41 -14.65
N ASN A 268 -16.81 17.47 -14.08
CA ASN A 268 -15.38 17.62 -13.83
C ASN A 268 -14.53 16.44 -14.34
N VAL A 269 -15.14 15.33 -14.67
CA VAL A 269 -14.45 14.15 -15.24
C VAL A 269 -15.20 13.67 -16.48
N THR A 270 -14.55 13.74 -17.63
CA THR A 270 -15.05 13.15 -18.87
C THR A 270 -14.37 11.82 -19.09
N VAL A 271 -15.18 10.77 -19.25
CA VAL A 271 -14.71 9.43 -19.64
C VAL A 271 -14.96 9.27 -21.13
N THR A 272 -13.89 8.99 -21.87
CA THR A 272 -13.97 8.66 -23.31
C THR A 272 -13.49 7.23 -23.49
N GLU A 273 -14.36 6.39 -24.03
CA GLU A 273 -14.05 5.02 -24.39
C GLU A 273 -13.79 4.95 -25.90
N SER A 274 -12.75 4.25 -26.29
CA SER A 274 -12.48 3.93 -27.70
C SER A 274 -12.58 2.42 -27.86
N ALA A 275 -13.39 1.98 -28.80
CA ALA A 275 -13.35 0.61 -29.27
C ALA A 275 -12.01 0.37 -29.98
N GLY A 276 -11.30 -0.68 -29.59
CA GLY A 276 -10.07 -1.12 -30.24
C GLY A 276 -10.36 -1.90 -31.51
#